data_0c0050fa620ef36ea4014b932bede24a
#
_entry.id   0c0050fa620ef36ea4014b932bede24a
#
_cell.length_a   1.000
_cell.length_b   1.000
_cell.length_c   1.000
_cell.angle_alpha   90.00
_cell.angle_beta   90.00
_cell.angle_gamma   90.00
#
_symmetry.space_group_name_H-M   'P 1'
#
loop_
_entity.id
_entity.type
_entity.pdbx_description
1 polymer ?
#
loop_
_entity_poly.entity_id
_entity_poly.type
_entity_poly.pdbx_seq_one_letter_code
_entity_poly.pdbx_strand_id
1 'polypeptide(L)'
;MTTAKKTTKTRSATRRKPSTRKTTTKPRTVTVKKKTLPPNPLVHEILEAVDSEKVKAKKLDILRTHGDDSFKMVMIWNFDETVISMLPDGPVPYEPVEGDVQANREQGIPQRTTIRNSARQFYRFVKGGDDALNKIKRESIFINILQTLPQPEADILVLVKDKALNTKYNITKELVAEAYPEITWWNRY
;
A
#
# COMPACT_ATOMS: atom_id res chain seq x y z
N MET A 1 92.46 11.00 23.21
CA MET A 1 91.30 10.53 22.44
C MET A 1 90.28 10.02 23.45
N THR A 2 89.34 10.84 23.79
CA THR A 2 88.47 10.66 24.97
C THR A 2 87.01 10.47 24.52
N THR A 3 86.49 9.32 24.86
CA THR A 3 85.06 9.03 24.56
C THR A 3 84.21 9.19 25.84
N ALA A 4 83.34 10.15 25.80
CA ALA A 4 82.38 10.43 26.89
C ALA A 4 81.19 9.48 26.85
N LYS A 5 80.88 8.85 28.00
CA LYS A 5 79.82 7.94 28.25
C LYS A 5 78.60 8.73 28.74
N LYS A 6 77.48 8.74 27.99
CA LYS A 6 76.23 9.43 28.36
C LYS A 6 75.21 8.40 28.87
N THR A 7 74.90 8.50 30.14
CA THR A 7 73.87 7.68 30.82
C THR A 7 72.50 8.18 30.53
N THR A 8 71.62 7.31 30.00
CA THR A 8 70.25 7.62 29.75
C THR A 8 69.40 7.04 30.86
N LYS A 9 68.63 7.90 31.53
CA LYS A 9 67.73 7.61 32.66
C LYS A 9 66.37 7.13 32.13
N THR A 10 66.02 5.89 32.37
CA THR A 10 64.75 5.26 31.99
C THR A 10 63.59 5.82 32.80
N ARG A 11 62.60 6.46 32.15
CA ARG A 11 61.34 6.86 32.80
C ARG A 11 60.34 5.74 32.63
N SER A 12 59.86 5.19 33.72
CA SER A 12 58.78 4.24 33.81
C SER A 12 57.46 4.89 33.34
N ALA A 13 56.83 4.31 32.30
CA ALA A 13 55.56 4.72 31.81
C ALA A 13 54.42 4.00 32.53
N THR A 14 53.66 4.75 33.28
CA THR A 14 52.46 4.29 33.98
C THR A 14 51.38 4.00 32.94
N ARG A 15 51.02 2.73 32.82
CA ARG A 15 49.99 2.20 31.92
C ARG A 15 48.59 2.58 32.44
N ARG A 16 47.99 3.63 31.84
CA ARG A 16 46.57 3.98 32.09
C ARG A 16 45.68 2.97 31.40
N LYS A 17 44.78 2.30 32.16
CA LYS A 17 43.69 1.46 31.66
C LYS A 17 42.70 2.29 30.85
N PRO A 18 42.24 1.82 29.67
CA PRO A 18 41.15 2.48 28.96
C PRO A 18 39.82 2.30 29.70
N SER A 19 39.19 3.42 30.06
CA SER A 19 37.84 3.48 30.60
C SER A 19 36.87 3.15 29.48
N THR A 20 36.22 1.99 29.56
CA THR A 20 35.10 1.60 28.71
C THR A 20 33.88 2.41 29.08
N ARG A 21 33.65 3.53 28.42
CA ARG A 21 32.41 4.30 28.47
C ARG A 21 31.33 3.52 27.74
N LYS A 22 30.48 2.81 28.47
CA LYS A 22 29.25 2.21 27.96
C LYS A 22 28.36 3.33 27.44
N THR A 23 28.32 3.55 26.12
CA THR A 23 27.30 4.33 25.43
C THR A 23 26.03 3.49 25.40
N THR A 24 25.15 3.68 26.36
CA THR A 24 23.76 3.24 26.30
C THR A 24 23.04 4.08 25.23
N THR A 25 23.06 3.60 24.01
CA THR A 25 22.21 4.14 22.94
C THR A 25 20.77 3.73 23.27
N LYS A 26 20.01 4.64 23.89
CA LYS A 26 18.55 4.50 23.99
C LYS A 26 17.99 4.29 22.58
N PRO A 27 17.14 3.28 22.34
CA PRO A 27 16.47 3.16 21.06
C PRO A 27 15.63 4.42 20.83
N ARG A 28 15.98 5.14 19.78
CA ARG A 28 15.23 6.31 19.31
C ARG A 28 13.88 5.79 18.81
N THR A 29 12.87 5.90 19.65
CA THR A 29 11.47 5.64 19.29
C THR A 29 11.14 6.56 18.13
N VAL A 30 11.08 6.02 16.92
CA VAL A 30 10.56 6.71 15.76
C VAL A 30 9.06 6.87 16.03
N THR A 31 8.67 8.01 16.51
CA THR A 31 7.26 8.41 16.60
C THR A 31 6.79 8.55 15.16
N VAL A 32 6.16 7.52 14.62
CA VAL A 32 5.43 7.59 13.36
C VAL A 32 4.33 8.63 13.61
N LYS A 33 4.50 9.83 13.04
CA LYS A 33 3.47 10.86 13.06
C LYS A 33 2.23 10.24 12.43
N LYS A 34 1.14 10.14 13.18
CA LYS A 34 -0.15 9.66 12.72
C LYS A 34 -0.55 10.55 11.53
N LYS A 35 -0.48 10.00 10.34
CA LYS A 35 -0.84 10.71 9.11
C LYS A 35 -2.36 10.86 9.13
N THR A 36 -2.86 12.05 9.41
CA THR A 36 -4.28 12.34 9.28
C THR A 36 -4.67 12.19 7.82
N LEU A 37 -5.67 11.36 7.54
CA LEU A 37 -6.19 11.17 6.19
C LEU A 37 -6.75 12.50 5.66
N PRO A 38 -6.56 12.81 4.36
CA PRO A 38 -7.21 13.94 3.73
C PRO A 38 -8.74 13.78 3.74
N PRO A 39 -9.52 14.83 3.50
CA PRO A 39 -10.99 14.75 3.49
C PRO A 39 -11.54 13.76 2.46
N ASN A 40 -10.80 13.48 1.42
CA ASN A 40 -11.17 12.59 0.32
C ASN A 40 -10.00 11.65 -0.05
N PRO A 41 -9.66 10.70 0.84
CA PRO A 41 -8.49 9.87 0.68
C PRO A 41 -8.65 8.89 -0.48
N LEU A 42 -7.54 8.53 -1.10
CA LEU A 42 -7.49 7.47 -2.11
C LEU A 42 -7.64 6.09 -1.44
N VAL A 43 -8.04 5.09 -2.21
CA VAL A 43 -8.27 3.73 -1.68
C VAL A 43 -7.04 3.16 -1.00
N HIS A 44 -5.84 3.39 -1.56
CA HIS A 44 -4.59 2.95 -0.95
C HIS A 44 -4.31 3.64 0.38
N GLU A 45 -4.63 4.93 0.52
CA GLU A 45 -4.44 5.68 1.77
C GLU A 45 -5.35 5.16 2.89
N ILE A 46 -6.59 4.78 2.55
CA ILE A 46 -7.53 4.16 3.49
C ILE A 46 -6.98 2.81 3.96
N LEU A 47 -6.52 1.98 3.03
CA LEU A 47 -5.96 0.66 3.35
C LEU A 47 -4.68 0.75 4.20
N GLU A 48 -3.77 1.67 3.89
CA GLU A 48 -2.57 1.93 4.69
C GLU A 48 -2.92 2.41 6.10
N ALA A 49 -3.93 3.28 6.23
CA ALA A 49 -4.38 3.75 7.53
C ALA A 49 -4.98 2.62 8.38
N VAL A 50 -5.81 1.76 7.76
CA VAL A 50 -6.37 0.57 8.42
C VAL A 50 -5.27 -0.42 8.80
N ASP A 51 -4.29 -0.63 7.94
CA ASP A 51 -3.17 -1.54 8.20
C ASP A 51 -2.31 -1.06 9.38
N SER A 52 -2.05 0.24 9.45
CA SER A 52 -1.25 0.85 10.52
C SER A 52 -1.90 0.79 11.90
N GLU A 53 -3.23 0.65 11.99
CA GLU A 53 -3.95 0.61 13.26
C GLU A 53 -3.99 -0.82 13.82
N LYS A 54 -3.75 -0.93 15.14
CA LYS A 54 -3.80 -2.22 15.85
C LYS A 54 -5.15 -2.50 16.50
N VAL A 55 -5.93 -1.46 16.75
CA VAL A 55 -7.21 -1.55 17.48
C VAL A 55 -8.35 -1.67 16.47
N LYS A 56 -9.12 -2.76 16.58
CA LYS A 56 -10.26 -3.05 15.69
C LYS A 56 -11.25 -1.90 15.61
N ALA A 57 -11.63 -1.31 16.74
CA ALA A 57 -12.57 -0.19 16.78
C ALA A 57 -12.10 1.01 15.95
N LYS A 58 -10.80 1.31 15.96
CA LYS A 58 -10.24 2.40 15.15
C LYS A 58 -10.20 2.05 13.66
N LYS A 59 -9.93 0.78 13.32
CA LYS A 59 -10.05 0.31 11.94
C LYS A 59 -11.46 0.51 11.39
N LEU A 60 -12.47 0.13 12.17
CA LEU A 60 -13.88 0.32 11.83
C LEU A 60 -14.25 1.81 11.66
N ASP A 61 -13.76 2.66 12.54
CA ASP A 61 -13.97 4.11 12.47
C ASP A 61 -13.40 4.70 11.17
N ILE A 62 -12.17 4.34 10.79
CA ILE A 62 -11.54 4.75 9.54
C ILE A 62 -12.37 4.29 8.33
N LEU A 63 -12.77 3.02 8.31
CA LEU A 63 -13.56 2.45 7.22
C LEU A 63 -14.90 3.16 7.06
N ARG A 64 -15.63 3.36 8.15
CA ARG A 64 -16.95 4.03 8.16
C ARG A 64 -16.89 5.51 7.77
N THR A 65 -15.79 6.18 8.15
CA THR A 65 -15.61 7.61 7.87
C THR A 65 -15.18 7.89 6.43
N HIS A 66 -14.34 7.03 5.86
CA HIS A 66 -13.66 7.31 4.60
C HIS A 66 -14.01 6.35 3.46
N GLY A 67 -14.58 5.17 3.77
CA GLY A 67 -14.94 4.21 2.73
C GLY A 67 -16.19 4.63 1.96
N ASP A 68 -15.99 4.90 0.69
CA ASP A 68 -17.05 5.22 -0.27
C ASP A 68 -17.53 3.97 -1.02
N ASP A 69 -18.48 4.14 -1.94
CA ASP A 69 -19.03 3.03 -2.74
C ASP A 69 -17.96 2.37 -3.61
N SER A 70 -16.98 3.12 -4.09
CA SER A 70 -15.87 2.58 -4.87
C SER A 70 -14.96 1.69 -4.02
N PHE A 71 -14.70 2.09 -2.78
CA PHE A 71 -14.00 1.27 -1.81
C PHE A 71 -14.78 -0.03 -1.52
N LYS A 72 -16.09 0.08 -1.29
CA LYS A 72 -16.96 -1.10 -1.07
C LYS A 72 -16.93 -2.05 -2.27
N MET A 73 -16.96 -1.54 -3.51
CA MET A 73 -16.85 -2.37 -4.72
C MET A 73 -15.53 -3.14 -4.78
N VAL A 74 -14.43 -2.51 -4.42
CA VAL A 74 -13.10 -3.16 -4.34
C VAL A 74 -13.11 -4.26 -3.28
N MET A 75 -13.70 -4.00 -2.10
CA MET A 75 -13.81 -5.00 -1.03
C MET A 75 -14.71 -6.17 -1.43
N ILE A 76 -15.83 -5.92 -2.08
CA ILE A 76 -16.73 -6.96 -2.61
C ILE A 76 -15.98 -7.82 -3.63
N TRP A 77 -15.30 -7.21 -4.58
CA TRP A 77 -14.54 -7.95 -5.59
C TRP A 77 -13.47 -8.84 -4.95
N ASN A 78 -12.78 -8.38 -3.92
CA ASN A 78 -11.74 -9.16 -3.25
C ASN A 78 -12.29 -10.27 -2.35
N PHE A 79 -13.32 -10.00 -1.54
CA PHE A 79 -13.75 -10.88 -0.46
C PHE A 79 -15.00 -11.72 -0.76
N ASP A 80 -15.77 -11.35 -1.79
CA ASP A 80 -16.94 -12.14 -2.17
C ASP A 80 -16.52 -13.29 -3.09
N GLU A 81 -16.71 -14.51 -2.63
CA GLU A 81 -16.37 -15.73 -3.36
C GLU A 81 -17.22 -15.92 -4.61
N THR A 82 -18.45 -15.37 -4.62
CA THR A 82 -19.36 -15.46 -5.76
C THR A 82 -18.96 -14.53 -6.91
N VAL A 83 -18.18 -13.51 -6.63
CA VAL A 83 -17.59 -12.61 -7.64
C VAL A 83 -16.39 -13.30 -8.28
N ILE A 84 -16.60 -13.80 -9.49
CA ILE A 84 -15.56 -14.49 -10.27
C ILE A 84 -14.91 -13.49 -11.21
N SER A 85 -13.59 -13.31 -11.07
CA SER A 85 -12.81 -12.51 -12.01
C SER A 85 -12.72 -13.18 -13.37
N MET A 86 -12.88 -12.41 -14.45
CA MET A 86 -12.71 -12.86 -15.82
C MET A 86 -11.36 -12.44 -16.43
N LEU A 87 -10.48 -11.91 -15.60
CA LEU A 87 -9.10 -11.58 -15.94
C LEU A 87 -8.19 -12.78 -15.66
N PRO A 88 -7.08 -12.92 -16.37
CA PRO A 88 -6.10 -13.96 -16.10
C PRO A 88 -5.45 -13.75 -14.71
N ASP A 89 -5.17 -14.86 -14.04
CA ASP A 89 -4.46 -14.83 -12.76
C ASP A 89 -2.99 -14.43 -12.94
N GLY A 90 -2.39 -13.90 -11.88
CA GLY A 90 -0.98 -13.56 -11.83
C GLY A 90 -0.66 -12.12 -12.24
N PRO A 91 0.62 -11.80 -12.44
CA PRO A 91 1.08 -10.45 -12.72
C PRO A 91 0.55 -9.93 -14.04
N VAL A 92 0.18 -8.65 -14.05
CA VAL A 92 -0.29 -7.97 -15.26
C VAL A 92 0.86 -7.14 -15.83
N PRO A 93 1.20 -7.30 -17.11
CA PRO A 93 2.21 -6.47 -17.76
C PRO A 93 1.62 -5.08 -18.04
N TYR A 94 1.97 -4.09 -17.23
CA TYR A 94 1.62 -2.69 -17.48
C TYR A 94 2.77 -1.78 -17.06
N GLU A 95 2.91 -0.66 -17.75
CA GLU A 95 3.87 0.38 -17.38
C GLU A 95 3.07 1.60 -16.88
N PRO A 96 3.25 1.99 -15.62
CA PRO A 96 2.59 3.17 -15.08
C PRO A 96 2.99 4.41 -15.87
N VAL A 97 2.06 5.30 -16.11
CA VAL A 97 2.39 6.62 -16.65
C VAL A 97 3.19 7.37 -15.59
N GLU A 98 4.51 7.46 -15.80
CA GLU A 98 5.41 8.18 -14.90
C GLU A 98 5.14 9.69 -14.95
N GLY A 99 5.31 10.32 -13.82
CA GLY A 99 5.26 11.78 -13.68
C GLY A 99 4.47 12.24 -12.46
N ASP A 100 4.87 13.40 -11.96
CA ASP A 100 4.11 14.09 -10.91
C ASP A 100 2.76 14.50 -11.48
N VAL A 101 1.68 14.25 -10.71
CA VAL A 101 0.30 14.62 -11.07
C VAL A 101 0.20 16.10 -11.45
N GLN A 102 0.97 16.96 -10.77
CA GLN A 102 1.03 18.39 -11.02
C GLN A 102 1.71 18.71 -12.36
N ALA A 103 2.89 18.11 -12.61
CA ALA A 103 3.64 18.29 -13.84
C ALA A 103 2.90 17.76 -15.08
N ASN A 104 2.20 16.62 -14.93
CA ASN A 104 1.38 16.06 -15.99
C ASN A 104 0.18 16.96 -16.35
N ARG A 105 -0.42 17.63 -15.38
CA ARG A 105 -1.51 18.57 -15.56
C ARG A 105 -1.07 19.81 -16.36
N GLU A 106 0.13 20.32 -16.07
CA GLU A 106 0.72 21.47 -16.76
C GLU A 106 1.15 21.14 -18.21
N GLN A 107 1.52 19.88 -18.47
CA GLN A 107 1.92 19.40 -19.79
C GLN A 107 0.77 18.86 -20.64
N GLY A 108 -0.49 18.92 -20.17
CA GLY A 108 -1.65 18.43 -20.89
C GLY A 108 -1.69 16.89 -21.06
N ILE A 109 -0.89 16.16 -20.28
CA ILE A 109 -0.91 14.69 -20.26
C ILE A 109 -2.25 14.23 -19.65
N PRO A 110 -2.87 13.14 -20.14
CA PRO A 110 -4.13 12.63 -19.62
C PRO A 110 -4.09 12.54 -18.10
N GLN A 111 -5.07 13.17 -17.44
CA GLN A 111 -5.12 13.19 -15.97
C GLN A 111 -5.13 11.76 -15.47
N ARG A 112 -4.29 11.47 -14.48
CA ARG A 112 -4.34 10.21 -13.76
C ARG A 112 -5.75 10.04 -13.20
N THR A 113 -6.34 8.90 -13.50
CA THR A 113 -7.61 8.52 -12.91
C THR A 113 -7.38 7.98 -11.49
N THR A 114 -8.43 7.70 -10.78
CA THR A 114 -8.40 7.03 -9.47
C THR A 114 -9.28 5.79 -9.52
N ILE A 115 -9.09 4.86 -8.58
CA ILE A 115 -10.01 3.72 -8.42
C ILE A 115 -11.45 4.21 -8.33
N ARG A 116 -11.69 5.31 -7.61
CA ARG A 116 -13.02 5.93 -7.46
C ARG A 116 -13.67 6.27 -8.80
N ASN A 117 -12.92 6.84 -9.71
CA ASN A 117 -13.42 7.19 -11.04
C ASN A 117 -13.57 5.97 -11.96
N SER A 118 -12.71 4.95 -11.78
CA SER A 118 -12.69 3.75 -12.62
C SER A 118 -13.67 2.67 -12.14
N ALA A 119 -14.19 2.76 -10.91
CA ALA A 119 -15.04 1.76 -10.28
C ALA A 119 -16.29 1.40 -11.11
N ARG A 120 -16.84 2.38 -11.83
CA ARG A 120 -17.99 2.17 -12.74
C ARG A 120 -17.73 1.19 -13.88
N GLN A 121 -16.46 0.86 -14.15
CA GLN A 121 -16.06 -0.08 -15.20
C GLN A 121 -15.78 -1.50 -14.66
N PHE A 122 -15.76 -1.70 -13.35
CA PHE A 122 -15.35 -2.97 -12.73
C PHE A 122 -16.29 -4.14 -13.07
N TYR A 123 -17.57 -3.86 -13.32
CA TYR A 123 -18.51 -4.89 -13.77
C TYR A 123 -18.02 -5.65 -15.03
N ARG A 124 -17.22 -5.02 -15.87
CA ARG A 124 -16.67 -5.64 -17.10
C ARG A 124 -15.65 -6.73 -16.82
N PHE A 125 -15.08 -6.76 -15.62
CA PHE A 125 -14.02 -7.68 -15.25
C PHE A 125 -14.53 -8.90 -14.47
N VAL A 126 -15.79 -8.91 -14.12
CA VAL A 126 -16.41 -9.99 -13.34
C VAL A 126 -17.46 -10.72 -14.16
N LYS A 127 -17.64 -12.02 -13.90
CA LYS A 127 -18.63 -12.86 -14.57
C LYS A 127 -20.04 -12.33 -14.34
N GLY A 128 -20.85 -12.29 -15.40
CA GLY A 128 -22.22 -11.80 -15.34
C GLY A 128 -22.35 -10.26 -15.45
N GLY A 129 -21.25 -9.53 -15.58
CA GLY A 129 -21.27 -8.09 -15.78
C GLY A 129 -21.34 -7.70 -17.25
N ASP A 130 -20.35 -8.08 -18.04
CA ASP A 130 -20.27 -7.86 -19.49
C ASP A 130 -19.72 -9.11 -20.17
N ASP A 131 -20.53 -10.14 -20.25
CA ASP A 131 -20.11 -11.45 -20.77
C ASP A 131 -19.90 -11.42 -22.30
N ALA A 132 -20.49 -10.47 -23.00
CA ALA A 132 -20.30 -10.27 -24.43
C ALA A 132 -18.92 -9.69 -24.79
N LEU A 133 -18.22 -9.10 -23.81
CA LEU A 133 -16.91 -8.48 -24.02
C LEU A 133 -15.85 -9.56 -24.25
N ASN A 134 -15.13 -9.45 -25.39
CA ASN A 134 -14.04 -10.34 -25.74
C ASN A 134 -12.93 -10.31 -24.68
N LYS A 135 -12.33 -11.45 -24.37
CA LYS A 135 -11.26 -11.62 -23.39
C LYS A 135 -10.10 -10.63 -23.61
N ILE A 136 -9.57 -10.56 -24.83
CA ILE A 136 -8.44 -9.67 -25.20
C ILE A 136 -8.82 -8.21 -24.94
N LYS A 137 -10.03 -7.79 -25.33
CA LYS A 137 -10.50 -6.42 -25.12
C LYS A 137 -10.69 -6.12 -23.63
N ARG A 138 -11.15 -7.10 -22.84
CA ARG A 138 -11.28 -6.98 -21.39
C ARG A 138 -9.92 -6.75 -20.72
N GLU A 139 -8.93 -7.54 -21.09
CA GLU A 139 -7.56 -7.40 -20.60
C GLU A 139 -6.97 -6.02 -21.01
N SER A 140 -7.15 -5.62 -22.25
CA SER A 140 -6.68 -4.29 -22.73
C SER A 140 -7.32 -3.13 -21.95
N ILE A 141 -8.62 -3.22 -21.65
CA ILE A 141 -9.30 -2.18 -20.85
C ILE A 141 -8.73 -2.17 -19.43
N PHE A 142 -8.48 -3.33 -18.84
CA PHE A 142 -7.90 -3.43 -17.50
C PHE A 142 -6.49 -2.84 -17.45
N ILE A 143 -5.63 -3.20 -18.40
CA ILE A 143 -4.28 -2.65 -18.54
C ILE A 143 -4.33 -1.12 -18.69
N ASN A 144 -5.20 -0.59 -19.54
CA ASN A 144 -5.36 0.85 -19.70
C ASN A 144 -5.77 1.56 -18.39
N ILE A 145 -6.63 0.94 -17.60
CA ILE A 145 -6.97 1.47 -16.27
C ILE A 145 -5.73 1.47 -15.37
N LEU A 146 -4.98 0.36 -15.29
CA LEU A 146 -3.79 0.28 -14.45
C LEU A 146 -2.74 1.33 -14.84
N GLN A 147 -2.52 1.57 -16.13
CA GLN A 147 -1.59 2.59 -16.63
C GLN A 147 -1.96 4.02 -16.22
N THR A 148 -3.25 4.32 -16.10
CA THR A 148 -3.74 5.66 -15.73
C THR A 148 -3.89 5.86 -14.23
N LEU A 149 -3.79 4.79 -13.41
CA LEU A 149 -3.85 4.88 -11.96
C LEU A 149 -2.49 5.25 -11.35
N PRO A 150 -2.47 5.91 -10.17
CA PRO A 150 -1.28 5.96 -9.34
C PRO A 150 -0.80 4.54 -9.00
N GLN A 151 0.52 4.32 -8.99
CA GLN A 151 1.09 2.99 -8.74
C GLN A 151 0.50 2.26 -7.52
N PRO A 152 0.32 2.90 -6.33
CA PRO A 152 -0.27 2.22 -5.18
C PRO A 152 -1.71 1.74 -5.40
N GLU A 153 -2.51 2.47 -6.19
CA GLU A 153 -3.88 2.07 -6.55
C GLU A 153 -3.90 0.97 -7.61
N ALA A 154 -2.99 1.03 -8.58
CA ALA A 154 -2.84 -0.03 -9.58
C ALA A 154 -2.45 -1.37 -8.91
N ASP A 155 -1.49 -1.34 -7.97
CA ASP A 155 -1.11 -2.53 -7.18
C ASP A 155 -2.30 -3.14 -6.44
N ILE A 156 -3.19 -2.31 -5.89
CA ILE A 156 -4.41 -2.80 -5.22
C ILE A 156 -5.30 -3.54 -6.20
N LEU A 157 -5.56 -3.00 -7.39
CA LEU A 157 -6.41 -3.66 -8.37
C LEU A 157 -5.82 -4.99 -8.86
N VAL A 158 -4.49 -5.07 -9.00
CA VAL A 158 -3.81 -6.34 -9.34
C VAL A 158 -4.02 -7.37 -8.23
N LEU A 159 -3.90 -6.98 -6.97
CA LEU A 159 -4.17 -7.88 -5.84
C LEU A 159 -5.64 -8.29 -5.74
N VAL A 160 -6.55 -7.35 -5.97
CA VAL A 160 -8.00 -7.57 -5.87
C VAL A 160 -8.50 -8.53 -6.93
N LYS A 161 -8.00 -8.44 -8.17
CA LYS A 161 -8.40 -9.38 -9.22
C LYS A 161 -8.07 -10.84 -8.89
N ASP A 162 -6.97 -11.05 -8.12
CA ASP A 162 -6.51 -12.37 -7.65
C ASP A 162 -6.99 -12.70 -6.23
N LYS A 163 -7.87 -11.88 -5.64
CA LYS A 163 -8.38 -12.01 -4.25
C LYS A 163 -7.27 -12.09 -3.20
N ALA A 164 -6.16 -11.42 -3.45
CA ALA A 164 -4.93 -11.48 -2.66
C ALA A 164 -4.68 -10.19 -1.83
N LEU A 165 -5.67 -9.32 -1.63
CA LEU A 165 -5.50 -8.05 -0.91
C LEU A 165 -4.99 -8.25 0.52
N ASN A 166 -5.42 -9.32 1.18
CA ASN A 166 -5.02 -9.69 2.52
C ASN A 166 -3.53 -10.10 2.65
N THR A 167 -2.83 -10.32 1.54
CA THR A 167 -1.37 -10.61 1.55
C THR A 167 -0.55 -9.35 1.84
N LYS A 168 -1.08 -8.18 1.50
CA LYS A 168 -0.39 -6.89 1.66
C LYS A 168 -0.97 -6.04 2.79
N TYR A 169 -2.28 -6.11 3.02
CA TYR A 169 -2.98 -5.30 4.01
C TYR A 169 -3.70 -6.18 5.02
N ASN A 170 -3.61 -5.81 6.31
CA ASN A 170 -4.29 -6.51 7.40
C ASN A 170 -5.77 -6.09 7.47
N ILE A 171 -6.52 -6.51 6.45
CA ILE A 171 -7.97 -6.33 6.33
C ILE A 171 -8.61 -7.68 6.04
N THR A 172 -9.75 -7.96 6.67
CA THR A 172 -10.47 -9.23 6.54
C THR A 172 -11.91 -9.00 6.16
N LYS A 173 -12.56 -10.05 5.62
CA LYS A 173 -14.00 -10.03 5.26
C LYS A 173 -14.87 -9.64 6.45
N GLU A 174 -14.57 -10.19 7.64
CA GLU A 174 -15.33 -9.93 8.87
C GLU A 174 -15.23 -8.47 9.28
N LEU A 175 -14.04 -7.85 9.13
CA LEU A 175 -13.84 -6.44 9.44
C LEU A 175 -14.65 -5.54 8.49
N VAL A 176 -14.66 -5.89 7.20
CA VAL A 176 -15.42 -5.16 6.18
C VAL A 176 -16.93 -5.34 6.38
N ALA A 177 -17.38 -6.54 6.70
CA ALA A 177 -18.79 -6.82 6.96
C ALA A 177 -19.31 -6.08 8.21
N GLU A 178 -18.49 -5.95 9.22
CA GLU A 178 -18.84 -5.17 10.42
C GLU A 178 -18.82 -3.65 10.18
N ALA A 179 -17.91 -3.19 9.30
CA ALA A 179 -17.86 -1.78 8.91
C ALA A 179 -19.06 -1.37 8.06
N TYR A 180 -19.49 -2.26 7.16
CA TYR A 180 -20.53 -2.03 6.16
C TYR A 180 -21.59 -3.14 6.18
N PRO A 181 -22.50 -3.14 7.16
CA PRO A 181 -23.55 -4.15 7.28
C PRO A 181 -24.54 -4.13 6.11
N GLU A 182 -24.57 -3.05 5.35
CA GLU A 182 -25.38 -2.92 4.14
C GLU A 182 -24.87 -3.71 2.95
N ILE A 183 -23.61 -4.16 2.96
CA ILE A 183 -23.07 -5.01 1.91
C ILE A 183 -23.74 -6.38 1.99
N THR A 184 -24.58 -6.69 1.01
CA THR A 184 -25.10 -8.04 0.81
C THR A 184 -24.00 -8.87 0.16
N TRP A 185 -23.31 -9.68 0.96
CA TRP A 185 -22.39 -10.70 0.45
C TRP A 185 -23.21 -11.73 -0.30
N TRP A 186 -23.05 -11.78 -1.61
CA TRP A 186 -23.95 -12.46 -2.48
C TRP A 186 -23.98 -13.97 -2.24
N ASN A 187 -25.09 -14.46 -1.65
CA ASN A 187 -25.61 -15.77 -1.93
C ASN A 187 -26.64 -15.59 -3.07
N ARG A 188 -26.16 -15.51 -4.30
CA ARG A 188 -27.02 -15.63 -5.48
C ARG A 188 -27.22 -17.11 -5.74
N TYR A 189 -28.26 -17.66 -5.13
CA TYR A 189 -28.92 -18.89 -5.56
C TYR A 189 -30.35 -18.59 -5.85
#